data_1aa461749f060e9b9dd4fb1548451a3c
#
_entry.id   1aa461749f060e9b9dd4fb1548451a3c
#
_cell.length_a   1.000
_cell.length_b   1.000
_cell.length_c   1.000
_cell.angle_alpha   90.00
_cell.angle_beta   90.00
_cell.angle_gamma   90.00
#
_symmetry.space_group_name_H-M   'P 1'
#
loop_
_entity.id
_entity.type
_entity.pdbx_description
1 polymer ?
#
loop_
_entity_poly.entity_id
_entity_poly.type
_entity_poly.pdbx_seq_one_letter_code
_entity_poly.pdbx_strand_id
1 'polypeptide(L)'
;IENRISILFNWNNHDTDNLQVLRYRVGEQYKSHHDFFADGSSFVKGVGERVATLILYLGDPVQGGTTYFPELNLHIHCKRGSALFFAYPNPTPQCKTLHAGTPVVAGTKWIATKWFRSLDKQI
;
A
#
# COMPACT_ATOMS: atom_id res chain seq x y z
N ILE A 1 -1.22 7.11 15.74
CA ILE A 1 -0.97 5.96 14.83
C ILE A 1 0.37 6.15 14.15
N GLU A 2 0.61 7.26 13.45
CA GLU A 2 1.82 7.49 12.67
C GLU A 2 3.11 7.41 13.49
N ASN A 3 3.15 7.95 14.71
CA ASN A 3 4.30 7.81 15.61
C ASN A 3 4.58 6.34 15.96
N ARG A 4 3.55 5.53 16.16
CA ARG A 4 3.71 4.09 16.44
C ARG A 4 4.26 3.34 15.23
N ILE A 5 3.82 3.70 14.02
CA ILE A 5 4.35 3.15 12.78
C ILE A 5 5.82 3.55 12.62
N SER A 6 6.16 4.81 12.84
CA SER A 6 7.53 5.32 12.79
C SER A 6 8.47 4.55 13.72
N ILE A 7 8.04 4.30 14.96
CA ILE A 7 8.83 3.53 15.94
C ILE A 7 8.98 2.07 15.49
N LEU A 8 7.87 1.44 15.05
CA LEU A 8 7.87 0.02 14.66
C LEU A 8 8.81 -0.26 13.48
N PHE A 9 8.83 0.62 12.49
CA PHE A 9 9.65 0.47 11.29
C PHE A 9 10.99 1.19 11.37
N ASN A 10 11.26 1.90 12.48
CA ASN A 10 12.44 2.76 12.61
C ASN A 10 12.58 3.72 11.42
N TRP A 11 11.49 4.37 11.03
CA TRP A 11 11.40 5.25 9.88
C TRP A 11 10.89 6.62 10.27
N ASN A 12 11.53 7.67 9.77
CA ASN A 12 11.14 9.04 10.10
C ASN A 12 9.79 9.38 9.44
N ASN A 13 8.87 9.97 10.22
CA ASN A 13 7.58 10.42 9.69
C ASN A 13 7.69 11.46 8.56
N HIS A 14 8.77 12.25 8.54
CA HIS A 14 9.01 13.21 7.46
C HIS A 14 9.32 12.55 6.12
N ASP A 15 9.78 11.29 6.15
CA ASP A 15 10.09 10.49 4.96
C ASP A 15 8.95 9.54 4.60
N THR A 16 7.71 9.94 4.90
CA THR A 16 6.50 9.16 4.59
C THR A 16 5.40 10.08 4.06
N ASP A 17 4.47 9.51 3.28
CA ASP A 17 3.21 10.19 2.99
C ASP A 17 2.30 10.19 4.23
N ASN A 18 1.36 11.12 4.28
CA ASN A 18 0.33 11.11 5.31
C ASN A 18 -0.50 9.83 5.24
N LEU A 19 -0.95 9.34 6.40
CA LEU A 19 -1.82 8.18 6.45
C LEU A 19 -3.11 8.44 5.66
N GLN A 20 -3.39 7.59 4.68
CA GLN A 20 -4.59 7.68 3.85
C GLN A 20 -5.60 6.61 4.26
N VAL A 21 -6.83 7.03 4.57
CA VAL A 21 -7.94 6.11 4.89
C VAL A 21 -8.86 6.01 3.69
N LEU A 22 -9.14 4.78 3.26
CA LEU A 22 -9.99 4.47 2.12
C LEU A 22 -11.13 3.53 2.52
N ARG A 23 -12.31 3.79 1.97
CA ARG A 23 -13.49 2.93 2.08
C ARG A 23 -13.88 2.44 0.70
N TYR A 24 -14.17 1.15 0.59
CA TYR A 24 -14.69 0.53 -0.62
C TYR A 24 -16.05 -0.11 -0.33
N ARG A 25 -17.05 0.29 -1.09
CA ARG A 25 -18.40 -0.28 -1.09
C ARG A 25 -18.48 -1.45 -2.06
N VAL A 26 -19.58 -2.18 -2.04
CA VAL A 26 -19.87 -3.23 -3.03
C VAL A 26 -19.69 -2.69 -4.45
N GLY A 27 -18.92 -3.43 -5.26
CA GLY A 27 -18.57 -3.08 -6.64
C GLY A 27 -17.35 -2.19 -6.80
N GLU A 28 -16.93 -1.50 -5.75
CA GLU A 28 -15.72 -0.66 -5.80
C GLU A 28 -14.46 -1.50 -5.74
N GLN A 29 -13.45 -1.06 -6.48
CA GLN A 29 -12.16 -1.73 -6.62
C GLN A 29 -11.04 -0.72 -6.85
N TYR A 30 -9.82 -1.17 -6.73
CA TYR A 30 -8.63 -0.46 -7.17
C TYR A 30 -7.88 -1.31 -8.20
N LYS A 31 -7.81 -0.82 -9.44
CA LYS A 31 -7.15 -1.55 -10.54
C LYS A 31 -5.67 -1.77 -10.26
N SER A 32 -5.10 -2.78 -10.91
CA SER A 32 -3.68 -3.11 -10.78
C SER A 32 -2.78 -1.89 -11.04
N HIS A 33 -1.86 -1.63 -10.10
CA HIS A 33 -0.94 -0.51 -10.13
C HIS A 33 0.31 -0.83 -9.31
N HIS A 34 1.34 -0.03 -9.52
CA HIS A 34 2.49 0.07 -8.61
C HIS A 34 2.32 1.31 -7.72
N ASP A 35 2.84 1.26 -6.51
CA ASP A 35 2.79 2.39 -5.57
C ASP A 35 3.93 3.38 -5.76
N PHE A 36 5.02 2.97 -6.38
CA PHE A 36 6.10 3.89 -6.76
C PHE A 36 5.71 4.72 -7.99
N PHE A 37 6.39 5.86 -8.17
CA PHE A 37 6.16 6.73 -9.32
C PHE A 37 7.03 6.33 -10.50
N ALA A 38 6.55 6.63 -11.73
CA ALA A 38 7.34 6.44 -12.92
C ALA A 38 8.53 7.42 -12.94
N ASP A 39 9.62 7.01 -13.58
CA ASP A 39 10.79 7.87 -13.80
C ASP A 39 10.39 9.20 -14.44
N GLY A 40 10.95 10.29 -13.91
CA GLY A 40 10.65 11.64 -14.37
C GLY A 40 9.40 12.27 -13.74
N SER A 41 8.71 11.57 -12.85
CA SER A 41 7.59 12.16 -12.11
C SER A 41 8.06 13.35 -11.26
N SER A 42 7.35 14.46 -11.35
CA SER A 42 7.64 15.66 -10.55
C SER A 42 7.44 15.44 -9.04
N PHE A 43 6.66 14.44 -8.65
CA PHE A 43 6.40 14.10 -7.25
C PHE A 43 7.62 13.50 -6.53
N VAL A 44 8.59 12.99 -7.28
CA VAL A 44 9.80 12.41 -6.71
C VAL A 44 10.80 13.50 -6.30
N LYS A 45 10.74 14.66 -6.93
CA LYS A 45 11.70 15.75 -6.70
C LYS A 45 11.56 16.34 -5.29
N GLY A 46 12.60 16.17 -4.48
CA GLY A 46 12.72 16.76 -3.15
C GLY A 46 12.06 15.98 -2.01
N VAL A 47 11.26 14.94 -2.31
CA VAL A 47 10.59 14.13 -1.27
C VAL A 47 10.96 12.64 -1.30
N GLY A 48 11.74 12.25 -2.30
CA GLY A 48 12.15 10.85 -2.49
C GLY A 48 11.08 9.98 -3.14
N GLU A 49 11.51 8.80 -3.59
CA GLU A 49 10.63 7.78 -4.17
C GLU A 49 9.97 6.94 -3.07
N ARG A 50 8.77 6.44 -3.33
CA ARG A 50 8.16 5.42 -2.49
C ARG A 50 8.93 4.11 -2.62
N VAL A 51 9.25 3.49 -1.49
CA VAL A 51 10.07 2.27 -1.42
C VAL A 51 9.40 1.15 -0.62
N ALA A 52 8.33 1.45 0.09
CA ALA A 52 7.54 0.46 0.81
C ALA A 52 6.12 0.96 1.09
N THR A 53 5.21 0.01 1.29
CA THR A 53 3.81 0.25 1.59
C THR A 53 3.38 -0.58 2.80
N LEU A 54 2.65 0.05 3.72
CA LEU A 54 1.95 -0.59 4.81
C LEU A 54 0.45 -0.37 4.63
N ILE A 55 -0.32 -1.45 4.57
CA ILE A 55 -1.78 -1.42 4.55
C ILE A 55 -2.30 -1.97 5.88
N LEU A 56 -3.05 -1.16 6.60
CA LEU A 56 -3.76 -1.56 7.82
C LEU A 56 -5.20 -1.91 7.44
N TYR A 57 -5.65 -3.10 7.76
CA TYR A 57 -7.03 -3.52 7.52
C TYR A 57 -7.91 -3.14 8.71
N LEU A 58 -8.80 -2.17 8.49
CA LEU A 58 -9.63 -1.55 9.53
C LEU A 58 -11.03 -2.19 9.62
N GLY A 59 -11.45 -2.86 8.57
CA GLY A 59 -12.74 -3.55 8.50
C GLY A 59 -12.74 -4.62 7.43
N ASP A 60 -13.37 -5.75 7.74
CA ASP A 60 -13.45 -6.90 6.85
C ASP A 60 -14.66 -6.76 5.92
N PRO A 61 -14.52 -6.86 4.59
CA PRO A 61 -15.65 -7.16 3.73
C PRO A 61 -16.13 -8.60 4.01
N VAL A 62 -17.39 -8.86 3.79
CA VAL A 62 -17.95 -10.22 3.92
C VAL A 62 -17.42 -11.11 2.80
N GLN A 63 -17.26 -10.55 1.59
CA GLN A 63 -16.78 -11.25 0.40
C GLN A 63 -16.09 -10.29 -0.56
N GLY A 64 -15.02 -10.77 -1.21
CA GLY A 64 -14.22 -9.99 -2.15
C GLY A 64 -13.30 -8.98 -1.44
N GLY A 65 -12.84 -7.98 -2.15
CA GLY A 65 -12.02 -6.90 -1.59
C GLY A 65 -10.62 -7.34 -1.16
N THR A 66 -10.06 -8.39 -1.73
CA THR A 66 -8.69 -8.83 -1.41
C THR A 66 -7.65 -7.84 -1.96
N THR A 67 -6.47 -7.82 -1.36
CA THR A 67 -5.28 -7.26 -2.00
C THR A 67 -4.65 -8.36 -2.84
N TYR A 68 -4.60 -8.16 -4.15
CA TYR A 68 -4.17 -9.18 -5.11
C TYR A 68 -2.88 -8.80 -5.80
N PHE A 69 -1.91 -9.69 -5.77
CA PHE A 69 -0.64 -9.58 -6.48
C PHE A 69 -0.64 -10.53 -7.67
N PRO A 70 -0.98 -10.06 -8.89
CA PRO A 70 -1.17 -10.96 -10.05
C PRO A 70 0.10 -11.69 -10.46
N GLU A 71 1.27 -11.06 -10.39
CA GLU A 71 2.54 -11.69 -10.76
C GLU A 71 2.97 -12.80 -9.80
N LEU A 72 2.40 -12.84 -8.60
CA LEU A 72 2.64 -13.86 -7.58
C LEU A 72 1.46 -14.83 -7.44
N ASN A 73 0.35 -14.57 -8.14
CA ASN A 73 -0.93 -15.26 -7.96
C ASN A 73 -1.33 -15.35 -6.48
N LEU A 74 -1.19 -14.23 -5.75
CA LEU A 74 -1.36 -14.16 -4.31
C LEU A 74 -2.50 -13.21 -3.95
N HIS A 75 -3.49 -13.72 -3.22
CA HIS A 75 -4.56 -12.93 -2.61
C HIS A 75 -4.34 -12.81 -1.11
N ILE A 76 -4.35 -11.58 -0.61
CA ILE A 76 -4.34 -11.29 0.83
C ILE A 76 -5.76 -10.89 1.21
N HIS A 77 -6.38 -11.67 2.08
CA HIS A 77 -7.71 -11.37 2.59
C HIS A 77 -7.65 -10.28 3.66
N CYS A 78 -8.55 -9.31 3.55
CA CYS A 78 -8.66 -8.25 4.53
C CYS A 78 -9.22 -8.82 5.84
N LYS A 79 -8.40 -8.88 6.87
CA LYS A 79 -8.81 -9.25 8.22
C LYS A 79 -8.62 -8.06 9.13
N ARG A 80 -9.69 -7.55 9.73
CA ARG A 80 -9.63 -6.44 10.67
C ARG A 80 -8.57 -6.68 11.75
N GLY A 81 -7.74 -5.66 12.01
CA GLY A 81 -6.65 -5.71 12.97
C GLY A 81 -5.36 -6.34 12.45
N SER A 82 -5.34 -6.82 11.19
CA SER A 82 -4.11 -7.25 10.52
C SER A 82 -3.52 -6.14 9.65
N ALA A 83 -2.28 -6.34 9.23
CA ALA A 83 -1.58 -5.43 8.34
C ALA A 83 -0.79 -6.21 7.29
N LEU A 84 -0.61 -5.60 6.13
CA LEU A 84 0.24 -6.08 5.05
C LEU A 84 1.35 -5.06 4.83
N PHE A 85 2.59 -5.50 4.89
CA PHE A 85 3.76 -4.71 4.53
C PHE A 85 4.47 -5.34 3.34
N PHE A 86 4.81 -4.52 2.34
CA PHE A 86 5.63 -4.95 1.22
C PHE A 86 6.57 -3.82 0.79
N ALA A 87 7.79 -4.21 0.39
CA ALA A 87 8.86 -3.29 0.05
C ALA A 87 9.31 -3.50 -1.40
N TYR A 88 9.72 -2.42 -2.01
CA TYR A 88 10.23 -2.35 -3.38
C TYR A 88 11.43 -1.41 -3.43
N PRO A 89 12.57 -1.82 -2.82
CA PRO A 89 13.77 -0.98 -2.68
C PRO A 89 14.34 -0.54 -4.02
N ASN A 90 14.13 -1.35 -5.06
CA ASN A 90 14.38 -0.98 -6.45
C ASN A 90 13.04 -0.82 -7.15
N PRO A 91 12.46 0.41 -7.19
CA PRO A 91 11.11 0.64 -7.68
C PRO A 91 11.03 0.51 -9.21
N THR A 92 11.05 -0.72 -9.67
CA THR A 92 10.91 -1.12 -11.08
C THR A 92 9.87 -2.23 -11.20
N PRO A 93 9.30 -2.48 -12.39
CA PRO A 93 8.33 -3.56 -12.58
C PRO A 93 8.82 -4.95 -12.16
N GLN A 94 10.14 -5.17 -12.15
CA GLN A 94 10.75 -6.44 -11.73
C GLN A 94 10.61 -6.72 -10.22
N CYS A 95 10.20 -5.74 -9.41
CA CYS A 95 10.00 -5.93 -7.97
C CYS A 95 8.80 -6.82 -7.63
N LYS A 96 7.93 -7.13 -8.60
CA LYS A 96 6.73 -7.97 -8.46
C LYS A 96 5.74 -7.48 -7.40
N THR A 97 5.65 -6.17 -7.23
CA THR A 97 4.70 -5.54 -6.31
C THR A 97 3.53 -4.86 -7.02
N LEU A 98 3.30 -5.19 -8.31
CA LEU A 98 2.05 -4.86 -8.97
C LEU A 98 0.90 -5.49 -8.17
N HIS A 99 -0.08 -4.69 -7.77
CA HIS A 99 -1.19 -5.18 -6.95
C HIS A 99 -2.49 -4.44 -7.26
N ALA A 100 -3.60 -5.06 -6.85
CA ALA A 100 -4.94 -4.54 -7.00
C ALA A 100 -5.74 -4.70 -5.71
N GLY A 101 -6.72 -3.85 -5.50
CA GLY A 101 -7.84 -4.13 -4.61
C GLY A 101 -8.96 -4.75 -5.42
N THR A 102 -9.24 -6.03 -5.24
CA THR A 102 -10.31 -6.70 -5.99
C THR A 102 -11.68 -6.15 -5.61
N PRO A 103 -12.70 -6.26 -6.48
CA PRO A 103 -14.02 -5.75 -6.18
C PRO A 103 -14.58 -6.31 -4.87
N VAL A 104 -15.16 -5.44 -4.05
CA VAL A 104 -15.95 -5.85 -2.88
C VAL A 104 -17.25 -6.46 -3.40
N VAL A 105 -17.54 -7.69 -3.00
CA VAL A 105 -18.75 -8.42 -3.41
C VAL A 105 -19.85 -8.28 -2.38
N ALA A 106 -19.50 -8.30 -1.09
CA ALA A 106 -20.46 -8.09 0.00
C ALA A 106 -19.76 -7.39 1.17
N GLY A 107 -20.50 -6.55 1.88
CA GLY A 107 -19.99 -5.77 3.00
C GLY A 107 -19.26 -4.50 2.55
N THR A 108 -18.40 -3.98 3.44
CA THR A 108 -17.62 -2.77 3.21
C THR A 108 -16.18 -2.99 3.63
N LYS A 109 -15.24 -2.58 2.80
CA LYS A 109 -13.81 -2.66 3.09
C LYS A 109 -13.29 -1.29 3.56
N TRP A 110 -12.55 -1.28 4.67
CA TRP A 110 -11.85 -0.12 5.17
C TRP A 110 -10.37 -0.43 5.34
N ILE A 111 -9.51 0.42 4.78
CA ILE A 111 -8.07 0.32 4.93
C ILE A 111 -7.47 1.68 5.30
N ALA A 112 -6.29 1.65 5.92
CA ALA A 112 -5.41 2.81 6.04
C ALA A 112 -4.06 2.45 5.44
N THR A 113 -3.56 3.30 4.55
CA THR A 113 -2.30 3.06 3.83
C THR A 113 -1.25 4.09 4.21
N LYS A 114 -0.04 3.63 4.44
CA LYS A 114 1.14 4.44 4.71
C LYS A 114 2.23 4.09 3.71
N TRP A 115 2.75 5.08 2.99
CA TRP A 115 3.87 4.92 2.07
C TRP A 115 5.14 5.48 2.67
N PHE A 116 6.22 4.72 2.58
CA PHE A 116 7.56 5.08 3.03
C PHE A 116 8.37 5.55 1.83
N ARG A 117 9.12 6.63 2.02
CA ARG A 117 9.93 7.25 0.96
C ARG A 117 11.40 7.21 1.30
N SER A 118 12.24 7.18 0.28
CA SER A 118 13.69 7.30 0.40
C SER A 118 14.24 8.18 -0.72
N LEU A 119 15.13 9.09 -0.34
CA LEU A 119 15.88 9.90 -1.31
C LEU A 119 16.95 9.06 -2.02
N ASP A 120 17.51 8.08 -1.32
CA ASP A 120 18.62 7.26 -1.81
C ASP A 120 18.15 6.05 -2.63
N LYS A 121 16.86 5.85 -2.80
CA LYS A 121 16.24 4.69 -3.49
C LYS A 121 16.73 3.33 -2.94
N GLN A 122 17.30 3.29 -1.75
CA GLN A 122 17.75 2.08 -1.06
C GLN A 122 17.13 2.02 0.33
N ILE A 123 16.71 0.84 0.68
CA ILE A 123 16.26 0.55 2.05
C ILE A 123 17.41 -0.12 2.80
#